data_7245e6b5084ab006479c2d07a5fb7ee4
#
_entry.id   7245e6b5084ab006479c2d07a5fb7ee4
#
_cell.length_a   1.000
_cell.length_b   1.000
_cell.length_c   1.000
_cell.angle_alpha   90.00
_cell.angle_beta   90.00
_cell.angle_gamma   90.00
#
_symmetry.space_group_name_H-M   'P 1'
#
loop_
_entity.id
_entity.type
_entity.pdbx_description
1 polymer ?
#
loop_
_entity_poly.entity_id
_entity_poly.type
_entity_poly.pdbx_seq_one_letter_code
_entity_poly.pdbx_strand_id
1 'polypeptide(L)'
;MRFVLIDRILDVQPGRSLHAVKNLSLAEEYLADHFPGFPVMPGVLMLEALTQAGAWLIRETEDFAHSIIVLKQAKTIKYGSFVEPGRQLELKVEMISDEGPLATFKGVGVIDGQEMVKGRIVLTRYNLRDKNPALHATDAMIVAGLRDLYATLRKGSVGAKAISRTPEPAGVKLI
;
A
#
# COMPACT_ATOMS: atom_id res chain seq x y z
N MET A 1 -7.67 -5.84 -15.95
CA MET A 1 -7.27 -6.30 -14.60
C MET A 1 -7.08 -5.09 -13.69
N ARG A 2 -7.55 -5.14 -12.46
CA ARG A 2 -7.32 -4.07 -11.45
C ARG A 2 -6.39 -4.63 -10.38
N PHE A 3 -5.18 -4.11 -10.28
CA PHE A 3 -4.28 -4.49 -9.20
C PHE A 3 -4.64 -3.76 -7.91
N VAL A 4 -5.04 -4.49 -6.89
CA VAL A 4 -5.19 -4.00 -5.51
C VAL A 4 -4.05 -4.60 -4.71
N LEU A 5 -3.05 -3.78 -4.40
CA LEU A 5 -1.81 -4.22 -3.76
C LEU A 5 -1.71 -3.76 -2.29
N ILE A 6 -2.84 -3.36 -1.72
CA ILE A 6 -3.02 -3.09 -0.30
C ILE A 6 -4.23 -3.90 0.17
N ASP A 7 -4.04 -4.81 1.11
CA ASP A 7 -5.11 -5.63 1.66
C ASP A 7 -5.68 -5.03 2.96
N ARG A 8 -4.85 -4.29 3.70
CA ARG A 8 -5.27 -3.57 4.91
C ARG A 8 -4.34 -2.39 5.22
N ILE A 9 -4.91 -1.29 5.66
CA ILE A 9 -4.20 -0.15 6.24
C ILE A 9 -4.22 -0.33 7.75
N LEU A 10 -3.03 -0.47 8.35
CA LEU A 10 -2.85 -0.71 9.77
C LEU A 10 -2.86 0.59 10.57
N ASP A 11 -2.16 1.61 10.07
CA ASP A 11 -2.07 2.93 10.66
C ASP A 11 -1.96 4.01 9.58
N VAL A 12 -2.50 5.19 9.87
CA VAL A 12 -2.35 6.37 9.02
C VAL A 12 -2.28 7.62 9.88
N GLN A 13 -1.29 8.44 9.61
CA GLN A 13 -1.09 9.77 10.16
C GLN A 13 -1.17 10.77 9.00
N PRO A 14 -2.31 11.45 8.81
CA PRO A 14 -2.52 12.36 7.69
C PRO A 14 -1.37 13.37 7.55
N GLY A 15 -0.91 13.60 6.32
CA GLY A 15 0.22 14.48 6.03
C GLY A 15 1.60 13.96 6.46
N ARG A 16 1.69 12.78 7.06
CA ARG A 16 2.95 12.26 7.62
C ARG A 16 3.32 10.87 7.14
N SER A 17 2.52 9.85 7.46
CA SER A 17 2.89 8.47 7.18
C SER A 17 1.69 7.54 7.07
N LEU A 18 1.90 6.41 6.37
CA LEU A 18 0.95 5.31 6.32
C LEU A 18 1.68 3.97 6.43
N HIS A 19 1.08 3.06 7.19
CA HIS A 19 1.49 1.67 7.35
C HIS A 19 0.37 0.75 6.86
N ALA A 20 0.70 -0.14 5.93
CA ALA A 20 -0.24 -1.06 5.32
C ALA A 20 0.40 -2.43 5.10
N VAL A 21 -0.41 -3.41 4.70
CA VAL A 21 0.06 -4.76 4.36
C VAL A 21 -0.54 -5.24 3.04
N LYS A 22 0.27 -6.03 2.32
CA LYS A 22 -0.13 -6.89 1.21
C LYS A 22 0.17 -8.34 1.57
N ASN A 23 -0.84 -9.18 1.54
CA ASN A 23 -0.67 -10.64 1.65
C ASN A 23 -0.50 -11.22 0.25
N LEU A 24 0.57 -11.97 0.01
CA LEU A 24 0.77 -12.62 -1.28
C LEU A 24 0.14 -14.00 -1.24
N SER A 25 -0.89 -14.20 -2.07
CA SER A 25 -1.56 -15.50 -2.25
C SER A 25 -1.13 -16.13 -3.57
N LEU A 26 -1.03 -17.46 -3.60
CA LEU A 26 -0.79 -18.20 -4.85
C LEU A 26 -1.90 -18.01 -5.91
N ALA A 27 -3.06 -17.48 -5.50
CA ALA A 27 -4.18 -17.17 -6.40
C ALA A 27 -3.99 -15.87 -7.21
N GLU A 28 -2.90 -15.12 -6.99
CA GLU A 28 -2.60 -13.92 -7.78
C GLU A 28 -2.25 -14.31 -9.23
N GLU A 29 -3.02 -13.83 -10.21
CA GLU A 29 -2.89 -14.23 -11.63
C GLU A 29 -1.48 -14.02 -12.19
N TYR A 30 -0.79 -12.93 -11.80
CA TYR A 30 0.56 -12.63 -12.30
C TYR A 30 1.62 -13.62 -11.85
N LEU A 31 1.37 -14.47 -10.86
CA LEU A 31 2.31 -15.49 -10.40
C LEU A 31 2.40 -16.67 -11.35
N ALA A 32 1.39 -16.90 -12.18
CA ALA A 32 1.41 -17.97 -13.18
C ALA A 32 2.55 -17.80 -14.19
N ASP A 33 2.87 -16.55 -14.53
CA ASP A 33 3.89 -16.18 -15.52
C ASP A 33 5.21 -15.70 -14.88
N HIS A 34 5.22 -15.43 -13.58
CA HIS A 34 6.38 -14.82 -12.92
C HIS A 34 6.83 -15.57 -11.65
N PHE A 35 7.54 -16.68 -11.73
CA PHE A 35 7.97 -17.48 -12.89
C PHE A 35 7.34 -18.87 -12.80
N PRO A 36 7.10 -19.60 -13.91
CA PRO A 36 6.67 -20.98 -13.87
C PRO A 36 7.60 -21.83 -13.00
N GLY A 37 7.05 -22.50 -11.95
CA GLY A 37 7.83 -23.30 -10.99
C GLY A 37 8.55 -22.51 -9.88
N PHE A 38 8.61 -21.20 -9.95
CA PHE A 38 9.15 -20.32 -8.89
C PHE A 38 8.32 -19.03 -8.81
N PRO A 39 7.08 -19.09 -8.28
CA PRO A 39 6.19 -17.93 -8.23
C PRO A 39 6.68 -16.90 -7.22
N VAL A 40 6.96 -15.69 -7.69
CA VAL A 40 7.40 -14.55 -6.87
C VAL A 40 6.74 -13.26 -7.34
N MET A 41 6.45 -12.37 -6.41
CA MET A 41 5.90 -11.05 -6.72
C MET A 41 6.88 -10.25 -7.57
N PRO A 42 6.47 -9.75 -8.76
CA PRO A 42 7.31 -8.87 -9.57
C PRO A 42 7.77 -7.64 -8.78
N GLY A 43 9.05 -7.26 -8.90
CA GLY A 43 9.60 -6.09 -8.22
C GLY A 43 8.83 -4.80 -8.53
N VAL A 44 8.36 -4.65 -9.77
CA VAL A 44 7.53 -3.51 -10.19
C VAL A 44 6.19 -3.45 -9.47
N LEU A 45 5.62 -4.58 -9.04
CA LEU A 45 4.40 -4.61 -8.25
C LEU A 45 4.67 -4.27 -6.78
N MET A 46 5.86 -4.54 -6.24
CA MET A 46 6.27 -4.02 -4.93
C MET A 46 6.37 -2.49 -4.95
N LEU A 47 6.91 -1.92 -6.04
CA LEU A 47 6.93 -0.47 -6.24
C LEU A 47 5.52 0.10 -6.37
N GLU A 48 4.64 -0.56 -7.12
CA GLU A 48 3.23 -0.16 -7.24
C GLU A 48 2.51 -0.22 -5.88
N ALA A 49 2.79 -1.22 -5.04
CA ALA A 49 2.25 -1.29 -3.69
C ALA A 49 2.65 -0.08 -2.83
N LEU A 50 3.92 0.37 -2.91
CA LEU A 50 4.35 1.62 -2.28
C LEU A 50 3.65 2.86 -2.87
N THR A 51 3.43 2.87 -4.18
CA THR A 51 2.68 3.93 -4.88
C THR A 51 1.25 4.03 -4.37
N GLN A 52 0.57 2.88 -4.24
CA GLN A 52 -0.79 2.82 -3.70
C GLN A 52 -0.84 3.26 -2.23
N ALA A 53 0.15 2.86 -1.41
CA ALA A 53 0.25 3.31 -0.02
C ALA A 53 0.40 4.83 0.07
N GLY A 54 1.28 5.43 -0.74
CA GLY A 54 1.44 6.89 -0.83
C GLY A 54 0.16 7.59 -1.32
N ALA A 55 -0.52 7.00 -2.30
CA ALA A 55 -1.79 7.53 -2.81
C ALA A 55 -2.91 7.49 -1.75
N TRP A 56 -2.97 6.45 -0.92
CA TRP A 56 -3.92 6.40 0.20
C TRP A 56 -3.61 7.45 1.27
N LEU A 57 -2.32 7.72 1.55
CA LEU A 57 -1.93 8.78 2.47
C LEU A 57 -2.37 10.17 1.96
N ILE A 58 -2.15 10.49 0.68
CA ILE A 58 -2.64 11.74 0.08
C ILE A 58 -4.17 11.83 0.19
N ARG A 59 -4.90 10.77 -0.19
CA ARG A 59 -6.37 10.77 -0.15
C ARG A 59 -6.91 11.05 1.23
N GLU A 60 -6.37 10.42 2.26
CA GLU A 60 -6.78 10.66 3.64
C GLU A 60 -6.43 12.07 4.09
N THR A 61 -5.24 12.57 3.72
CA THR A 61 -4.77 13.91 4.09
C THR A 61 -5.65 15.02 3.51
N GLU A 62 -6.14 14.83 2.27
CA GLU A 62 -6.88 15.84 1.51
C GLU A 62 -8.37 15.54 1.41
N ASP A 63 -8.88 14.66 2.25
CA ASP A 63 -10.28 14.23 2.23
C ASP A 63 -10.77 13.86 0.81
N PHE A 64 -9.94 13.10 0.07
CA PHE A 64 -10.25 12.60 -1.28
C PHE A 64 -10.52 13.71 -2.32
N ALA A 65 -9.84 14.84 -2.23
CA ALA A 65 -10.02 15.98 -3.13
C ALA A 65 -9.71 15.66 -4.60
N HIS A 66 -8.89 14.63 -4.88
CA HIS A 66 -8.42 14.27 -6.21
C HIS A 66 -8.86 12.86 -6.61
N SER A 67 -9.41 12.72 -7.80
CA SER A 67 -9.82 11.42 -8.36
C SER A 67 -8.64 10.57 -8.82
N ILE A 68 -7.59 11.21 -9.34
CA ILE A 68 -6.42 10.56 -9.91
C ILE A 68 -5.17 10.90 -9.10
N ILE A 69 -4.47 9.86 -8.65
CA ILE A 69 -3.15 9.95 -8.03
C ILE A 69 -2.30 8.84 -8.62
N VAL A 70 -1.20 9.20 -9.27
CA VAL A 70 -0.35 8.27 -10.02
C VAL A 70 1.13 8.52 -9.79
N LEU A 71 1.95 7.50 -10.03
CA LEU A 71 3.39 7.60 -9.97
C LEU A 71 3.89 8.55 -11.08
N LYS A 72 4.55 9.61 -10.69
CA LYS A 72 5.23 10.55 -11.59
C LYS A 72 6.69 10.15 -11.80
N GLN A 73 7.36 9.73 -10.72
CA GLN A 73 8.77 9.38 -10.77
C GLN A 73 9.13 8.41 -9.65
N ALA A 74 9.98 7.41 -9.98
CA ALA A 74 10.64 6.54 -9.02
C ALA A 74 12.12 6.89 -8.95
N LYS A 75 12.67 7.09 -7.74
CA LYS A 75 14.07 7.45 -7.51
C LYS A 75 14.73 6.46 -6.57
N THR A 76 15.95 6.06 -6.91
CA THR A 76 16.79 5.21 -6.03
C THR A 76 16.07 3.97 -5.52
N ILE A 77 15.28 3.30 -6.38
CA ILE A 77 14.61 2.07 -6.02
C ILE A 77 15.63 0.95 -5.87
N LYS A 78 15.58 0.27 -4.73
CA LYS A 78 16.40 -0.91 -4.44
C LYS A 78 15.48 -2.07 -4.09
N TYR A 79 15.73 -3.21 -4.70
CA TYR A 79 15.09 -4.48 -4.40
C TYR A 79 16.06 -5.34 -3.59
N GLY A 80 15.58 -5.94 -2.51
CA GLY A 80 16.36 -6.76 -1.60
C GLY A 80 16.29 -8.24 -1.94
N SER A 81 15.09 -8.81 -1.87
CA SER A 81 14.86 -10.23 -2.10
C SER A 81 13.50 -10.48 -2.76
N PHE A 82 13.22 -11.74 -3.06
CA PHE A 82 11.94 -12.18 -3.62
C PHE A 82 10.85 -12.24 -2.54
N VAL A 83 9.61 -11.97 -2.96
CA VAL A 83 8.43 -12.14 -2.14
C VAL A 83 7.63 -13.32 -2.68
N GLU A 84 7.57 -14.38 -1.90
CA GLU A 84 6.92 -15.64 -2.26
C GLU A 84 5.47 -15.69 -1.75
N PRO A 85 4.59 -16.52 -2.35
CA PRO A 85 3.26 -16.80 -1.82
C PRO A 85 3.28 -17.25 -0.35
N GLY A 86 2.26 -16.86 0.41
CA GLY A 86 2.17 -17.13 1.85
C GLY A 86 2.86 -16.08 2.72
N ARG A 87 3.57 -15.11 2.14
CA ARG A 87 4.23 -14.04 2.88
C ARG A 87 3.36 -12.78 2.96
N GLN A 88 3.57 -12.00 4.01
CA GLN A 88 2.94 -10.68 4.17
C GLN A 88 4.01 -9.59 4.02
N LEU A 89 3.83 -8.73 3.02
CA LEU A 89 4.68 -7.56 2.78
C LEU A 89 4.10 -6.38 3.56
N GLU A 90 4.83 -5.91 4.58
CA GLU A 90 4.53 -4.66 5.28
C GLU A 90 5.05 -3.48 4.46
N LEU A 91 4.20 -2.49 4.25
CA LEU A 91 4.47 -1.30 3.46
C LEU A 91 4.42 -0.07 4.37
N LYS A 92 5.51 0.67 4.44
CA LYS A 92 5.60 1.93 5.19
C LYS A 92 5.99 3.05 4.24
N VAL A 93 5.21 4.12 4.22
CA VAL A 93 5.51 5.33 3.46
C VAL A 93 5.51 6.54 4.38
N GLU A 94 6.50 7.41 4.20
CA GLU A 94 6.66 8.68 4.91
C GLU A 94 6.66 9.80 3.89
N MET A 95 5.83 10.82 4.09
CA MET A 95 5.80 12.02 3.24
C MET A 95 7.01 12.88 3.55
N ILE A 96 7.82 13.19 2.53
CA ILE A 96 9.00 14.04 2.62
C ILE A 96 8.66 15.50 2.28
N SER A 97 7.89 15.69 1.21
CA SER A 97 7.39 17.00 0.78
C SER A 97 6.03 16.86 0.12
N ASP A 98 5.25 17.94 0.19
CA ASP A 98 3.95 18.10 -0.44
C ASP A 98 3.90 19.50 -1.07
N GLU A 99 4.07 19.56 -2.39
CA GLU A 99 4.26 20.80 -3.14
C GLU A 99 3.34 20.85 -4.36
N GLY A 100 2.22 21.54 -4.22
CA GLY A 100 1.23 21.71 -5.26
C GLY A 100 0.68 20.35 -5.76
N PRO A 101 0.82 20.00 -7.06
CA PRO A 101 0.31 18.74 -7.59
C PRO A 101 1.22 17.54 -7.27
N LEU A 102 2.38 17.74 -6.65
CA LEU A 102 3.39 16.71 -6.41
C LEU A 102 3.54 16.43 -4.91
N ALA A 103 3.67 15.17 -4.57
CA ALA A 103 4.05 14.73 -3.23
C ALA A 103 5.19 13.69 -3.32
N THR A 104 6.21 13.85 -2.49
CA THR A 104 7.39 12.97 -2.45
C THR A 104 7.35 12.13 -1.19
N PHE A 105 7.63 10.83 -1.35
CA PHE A 105 7.64 9.86 -0.26
C PHE A 105 8.94 9.08 -0.22
N LYS A 106 9.36 8.72 0.98
CA LYS A 106 10.24 7.58 1.23
C LYS A 106 9.36 6.37 1.50
N GLY A 107 9.61 5.28 0.78
CA GLY A 107 8.86 4.03 0.94
C GLY A 107 9.78 2.86 1.24
N VAL A 108 9.30 1.92 2.05
CA VAL A 108 9.95 0.65 2.33
C VAL A 108 8.89 -0.46 2.43
N GLY A 109 9.19 -1.60 1.82
CA GLY A 109 8.45 -2.85 1.98
C GLY A 109 9.31 -3.87 2.73
N VAL A 110 8.76 -4.49 3.77
CA VAL A 110 9.50 -5.35 4.71
C VAL A 110 8.76 -6.67 4.91
N ILE A 111 9.50 -7.78 5.02
CA ILE A 111 8.99 -9.09 5.48
C ILE A 111 9.91 -9.57 6.60
N ASP A 112 9.33 -9.86 7.76
CA ASP A 112 10.05 -10.37 8.95
C ASP A 112 11.31 -9.55 9.29
N GLY A 113 11.23 -8.21 9.14
CA GLY A 113 12.33 -7.29 9.41
C GLY A 113 13.33 -7.10 8.26
N GLN A 114 13.24 -7.89 7.19
CA GLN A 114 14.10 -7.76 6.01
C GLN A 114 13.48 -6.84 4.96
N GLU A 115 14.28 -5.89 4.43
CA GLU A 115 13.84 -4.99 3.36
C GLU A 115 13.74 -5.75 2.02
N MET A 116 12.53 -5.77 1.46
CA MET A 116 12.26 -6.36 0.13
C MET A 116 12.32 -5.30 -0.97
N VAL A 117 11.86 -4.09 -0.68
CA VAL A 117 11.91 -2.95 -1.60
C VAL A 117 12.05 -1.67 -0.80
N LYS A 118 12.83 -0.72 -1.28
CA LYS A 118 12.89 0.63 -0.75
C LYS A 118 13.23 1.66 -1.80
N GLY A 119 12.81 2.91 -1.56
CA GLY A 119 13.19 4.01 -2.44
C GLY A 119 12.39 5.28 -2.18
N ARG A 120 12.56 6.24 -3.09
CA ARG A 120 11.75 7.46 -3.12
C ARG A 120 10.83 7.43 -4.31
N ILE A 121 9.58 7.83 -4.10
CA ILE A 121 8.57 7.97 -5.14
C ILE A 121 8.00 9.38 -5.11
N VAL A 122 7.72 9.90 -6.30
CA VAL A 122 7.00 11.16 -6.47
C VAL A 122 5.67 10.84 -7.10
N LEU A 123 4.59 11.20 -6.44
CA LEU A 123 3.23 11.06 -6.95
C LEU A 123 2.72 12.40 -7.46
N THR A 124 1.87 12.36 -8.49
CA THR A 124 1.11 13.52 -8.95
C THR A 124 -0.37 13.28 -8.80
N ARG A 125 -1.13 14.34 -8.49
CA ARG A 125 -2.57 14.31 -8.26
C ARG A 125 -3.29 15.35 -9.10
N TYR A 126 -4.48 14.98 -9.60
CA TYR A 126 -5.34 15.86 -10.40
C TYR A 126 -6.75 15.28 -10.49
N ASN A 127 -7.67 16.06 -11.04
CA ASN A 127 -9.00 15.59 -11.42
C ASN A 127 -9.12 15.54 -12.95
N LEU A 128 -9.91 14.62 -13.48
CA LEU A 128 -10.15 14.51 -14.92
C LEU A 128 -10.85 15.78 -15.46
N ARG A 129 -11.72 16.39 -14.65
CA ARG A 129 -12.43 17.63 -14.96
C ARG A 129 -11.49 18.82 -15.17
N ASP A 130 -10.27 18.79 -14.64
CA ASP A 130 -9.28 19.87 -14.80
C ASP A 130 -8.90 20.06 -16.28
N LYS A 131 -8.97 18.98 -17.08
CA LYS A 131 -8.74 19.00 -18.53
C LYS A 131 -10.01 18.97 -19.34
N ASN A 132 -11.07 18.32 -18.83
CA ASN A 132 -12.35 18.19 -19.49
C ASN A 132 -13.50 18.31 -18.49
N PRO A 133 -14.17 19.47 -18.39
CA PRO A 133 -15.26 19.70 -17.45
C PRO A 133 -16.40 18.67 -17.52
N ALA A 134 -16.63 18.05 -18.68
CA ALA A 134 -17.65 17.01 -18.84
C ALA A 134 -17.38 15.74 -18.00
N LEU A 135 -16.14 15.56 -17.50
CA LEU A 135 -15.76 14.41 -16.67
C LEU A 135 -16.01 14.62 -15.16
N HIS A 136 -16.70 15.67 -14.76
CA HIS A 136 -17.01 15.92 -13.35
C HIS A 136 -17.75 14.74 -12.68
N ALA A 137 -18.76 14.18 -13.37
CA ALA A 137 -19.50 13.02 -12.84
C ALA A 137 -18.62 11.78 -12.73
N THR A 138 -17.67 11.60 -13.66
CA THR A 138 -16.69 10.51 -13.62
C THR A 138 -15.76 10.64 -12.41
N ASP A 139 -15.24 11.85 -12.11
CA ASP A 139 -14.44 12.10 -10.91
C ASP A 139 -15.22 11.75 -9.64
N ALA A 140 -16.47 12.20 -9.55
CA ALA A 140 -17.31 11.92 -8.39
C ALA A 140 -17.52 10.41 -8.18
N MET A 141 -17.77 9.65 -9.25
CA MET A 141 -17.92 8.20 -9.19
C MET A 141 -16.60 7.50 -8.76
N ILE A 142 -15.46 7.93 -9.29
CA ILE A 142 -14.15 7.40 -8.90
C ILE A 142 -13.90 7.66 -7.42
N VAL A 143 -14.11 8.88 -6.95
CA VAL A 143 -13.92 9.25 -5.53
C VAL A 143 -14.82 8.45 -4.61
N ALA A 144 -16.10 8.27 -4.97
CA ALA A 144 -17.03 7.45 -4.18
C ALA A 144 -16.53 6.01 -4.06
N GLY A 145 -16.15 5.36 -5.16
CA GLY A 145 -15.61 4.01 -5.13
C GLY A 145 -14.28 3.88 -4.37
N LEU A 146 -13.46 4.93 -4.36
CA LEU A 146 -12.23 4.96 -3.56
C LEU A 146 -12.52 5.09 -2.07
N ARG A 147 -13.53 5.88 -1.66
CA ARG A 147 -13.96 5.98 -0.26
C ARG A 147 -14.49 4.64 0.26
N ASP A 148 -15.30 3.92 -0.54
CA ASP A 148 -15.82 2.61 -0.18
C ASP A 148 -14.69 1.58 -0.02
N LEU A 149 -13.72 1.60 -0.92
CA LEU A 149 -12.54 0.73 -0.82
C LEU A 149 -11.71 1.09 0.41
N TYR A 150 -11.47 2.37 0.66
CA TYR A 150 -10.73 2.82 1.84
C TYR A 150 -11.39 2.38 3.14
N ALA A 151 -12.72 2.52 3.24
CA ALA A 151 -13.48 2.04 4.39
C ALA A 151 -13.29 0.53 4.61
N THR A 152 -13.19 -0.24 3.52
CA THR A 152 -12.91 -1.68 3.57
C THR A 152 -11.48 -1.97 4.04
N LEU A 153 -10.48 -1.26 3.53
CA LEU A 153 -9.07 -1.43 3.90
C LEU A 153 -8.79 -1.05 5.36
N ARG A 154 -9.63 -0.17 5.94
CA ARG A 154 -9.54 0.26 7.35
C ARG A 154 -10.30 -0.65 8.32
N LYS A 155 -11.18 -1.55 7.86
CA LYS A 155 -11.90 -2.49 8.72
C LYS A 155 -10.93 -3.39 9.47
N GLY A 156 -11.05 -3.43 10.81
CA GLY A 156 -10.17 -4.21 11.70
C GLY A 156 -8.96 -3.45 12.22
N SER A 157 -8.67 -2.22 11.76
CA SER A 157 -7.60 -1.39 12.32
C SER A 157 -7.99 -0.71 13.65
N VAL A 158 -9.27 -0.62 13.96
CA VAL A 158 -9.82 0.04 15.14
C VAL A 158 -9.76 -0.85 16.41
N GLY A 159 -9.26 -2.07 16.31
CA GLY A 159 -9.27 -3.05 17.41
C GLY A 159 -7.91 -3.61 17.84
N ALA A 160 -6.80 -3.16 17.27
CA ALA A 160 -5.46 -3.65 17.63
C ALA A 160 -4.87 -2.93 18.87
N LYS A 161 -5.69 -2.56 19.87
CA LYS A 161 -5.21 -2.36 21.23
C LYS A 161 -5.22 -3.69 21.97
N ALA A 162 -3.98 -4.19 22.18
CA ALA A 162 -3.64 -5.21 23.18
C ALA A 162 -4.37 -6.57 23.05
N ILE A 163 -3.89 -7.44 22.18
CA ILE A 163 -3.77 -8.84 22.60
C ILE A 163 -2.49 -8.88 23.43
N SER A 164 -2.61 -8.66 24.73
CA SER A 164 -1.58 -8.99 25.70
C SER A 164 -1.26 -10.48 25.51
N ARG A 165 0.00 -10.77 25.25
CA ARG A 165 0.50 -12.15 25.28
C ARG A 165 0.15 -12.71 26.66
N THR A 166 -0.77 -13.64 26.71
CA THR A 166 -1.00 -14.48 27.88
C THR A 166 0.32 -15.22 28.13
N PRO A 167 0.87 -15.21 29.34
CA PRO A 167 2.10 -15.95 29.62
C PRO A 167 1.84 -17.44 29.43
N GLU A 168 2.80 -18.08 28.79
CA GLU A 168 2.86 -19.53 28.56
C GLU A 168 2.69 -20.27 29.92
N PRO A 169 1.81 -21.25 30.04
CA PRO A 169 1.70 -22.03 31.27
C PRO A 169 2.98 -22.84 31.47
N ALA A 170 3.64 -22.61 32.60
CA ALA A 170 4.82 -23.33 33.03
C ALA A 170 4.53 -24.85 33.11
N GLY A 171 5.40 -25.62 32.47
CA GLY A 171 5.84 -26.95 32.85
C GLY A 171 4.81 -28.04 33.05
N VAL A 172 4.54 -28.83 32.00
CA VAL A 172 4.17 -30.23 32.22
C VAL A 172 5.40 -31.08 31.98
N LYS A 173 6.01 -31.59 33.08
CA LYS A 173 6.97 -32.69 33.05
C LYS A 173 6.19 -33.96 32.72
N LEU A 174 6.53 -34.58 31.60
CA LEU A 174 6.18 -35.96 31.33
C LEU A 174 7.15 -36.87 32.10
N ILE A 175 6.59 -37.73 32.93
CA ILE A 175 7.24 -38.86 33.54
C ILE A 175 7.22 -40.00 32.53
#